data_1e62ab1302a805ad9cca852977f0c034
#
_entry.id   1e62ab1302a805ad9cca852977f0c034
#
_cell.length_a   1.000
_cell.length_b   1.000
_cell.length_c   1.000
_cell.angle_alpha   90.00
_cell.angle_beta   90.00
_cell.angle_gamma   90.00
#
_symmetry.space_group_name_H-M   'P 1'
#
loop_
_entity.id
_entity.type
_entity.pdbx_description
1 polymer ?
#
loop_
_entity_poly.entity_id
_entity_poly.type
_entity_poly.pdbx_seq_one_letter_code
_entity_poly.pdbx_strand_id
1 'polypeptide(L)'
;MIKKLSLFTVVCCATSLSYSQVAPATLPVMPPKSDSVKLAAPKKPTVADKTKGNKKHDGLFTLYQDTVTGSIQLYVKKDQLGKEFVYQSFSINGPVALFLNQNMIRETAVFKIQKAYDKLEFVEVNTGFYYDKKNPISKTADVDKAEAIFYVDKFSLEDSLGYLVNADALFMSEKLDPVKQVSPPGLGSFFNFNLGMLNPLKSKYAGIRSFPNNTDVIVDLAYDNPSALAGSPDVTDPRYVRVRMQHSFIEMPKNDFKSRRDDPRIGYFMEQVTDQTSISPVPYKDIIHKWNLKKKDPSAAVSEPVEPIVWWVENTTPYEYRDAIVQAGLKWNESFEKAGFKNAVVMKIMPDTATWDPADIRYNVIRWVASAQPSYGAIGPSFVNPRTGQILGADITVEWFSGSATPIYDELISSAPGENNPVKYAGSNNKYAQCNVGEEIKNQYIAGLTAMEAAGANDADIKEMHKQFLTYLILHEMGHTMGLNHNMKASQMLSPAQINDTALTHKIGLMGSVMDYPAINFALDRSKQGDYYTTKSGPYDWWAIEYGYREFNEAEETEGLKKILSRSNDPQLAFGNDGDDMRSPGKAMDPRVNVNDLTNDAIAYAEDRFKLVNNLMGKLVTKYSKPGQSYAELRA
;
A
#
# COMPACT_ATOMS: atom_id res chain seq x y z
N MET A 1 5.22 -49.29 39.33
CA MET A 1 5.09 -49.23 40.81
C MET A 1 4.29 -47.99 41.17
N ILE A 2 3.11 -48.31 41.70
CA ILE A 2 2.34 -47.64 42.76
C ILE A 2 1.88 -46.19 42.56
N LYS A 3 0.63 -46.14 42.20
CA LYS A 3 -0.54 -45.29 42.59
C LYS A 3 -0.34 -44.34 43.78
N LYS A 4 -0.87 -43.11 43.64
CA LYS A 4 -1.73 -42.53 44.68
C LYS A 4 -2.84 -41.67 44.02
N LEU A 5 -4.05 -42.09 44.30
CA LEU A 5 -5.33 -41.48 44.05
C LEU A 5 -5.68 -40.59 45.24
N SER A 6 -6.05 -39.35 45.06
CA SER A 6 -6.61 -38.51 46.11
C SER A 6 -8.04 -38.11 45.76
N LEU A 7 -8.93 -38.59 46.60
CA LEU A 7 -10.38 -38.41 46.58
C LEU A 7 -10.70 -37.03 47.19
N PHE A 8 -11.44 -36.18 46.51
CA PHE A 8 -12.02 -34.97 47.10
C PHE A 8 -13.51 -35.20 47.36
N THR A 9 -13.87 -35.11 48.61
CA THR A 9 -15.21 -35.30 49.17
C THR A 9 -16.01 -33.99 48.96
N VAL A 10 -17.17 -34.10 48.33
CA VAL A 10 -18.17 -33.03 48.24
C VAL A 10 -19.06 -33.05 49.50
N VAL A 11 -19.04 -31.98 50.27
CA VAL A 11 -19.97 -31.75 51.36
C VAL A 11 -21.22 -31.02 50.85
N CYS A 12 -22.35 -31.70 50.83
CA CYS A 12 -23.67 -31.08 50.64
C CYS A 12 -24.17 -30.48 51.94
N CYS A 13 -24.31 -29.16 52.03
CA CYS A 13 -25.11 -28.52 53.07
C CYS A 13 -26.56 -28.44 52.64
N ALA A 14 -27.43 -29.22 53.29
CA ALA A 14 -28.89 -29.08 53.17
C ALA A 14 -29.36 -28.00 54.13
N THR A 15 -29.96 -26.93 53.64
CA THR A 15 -30.69 -25.95 54.44
C THR A 15 -32.17 -26.28 54.44
N SER A 16 -32.69 -26.61 55.62
CA SER A 16 -34.12 -26.87 55.90
C SER A 16 -34.90 -25.55 55.91
N LEU A 17 -35.92 -25.47 55.06
CA LEU A 17 -36.90 -24.40 55.06
C LEU A 17 -38.02 -24.71 56.10
N SER A 18 -38.11 -23.86 57.11
CA SER A 18 -39.21 -23.89 58.08
C SER A 18 -40.42 -23.10 57.53
N TYR A 19 -41.53 -23.77 57.38
CA TYR A 19 -42.83 -23.14 57.13
C TYR A 19 -43.41 -22.55 58.39
N SER A 20 -43.65 -21.24 58.46
CA SER A 20 -44.51 -20.61 59.44
C SER A 20 -45.86 -20.28 58.81
N GLN A 21 -46.93 -20.82 59.42
CA GLN A 21 -48.31 -20.49 59.03
C GLN A 21 -48.68 -19.10 59.58
N VAL A 22 -49.16 -18.22 58.67
CA VAL A 22 -49.74 -16.94 59.05
C VAL A 22 -51.27 -17.01 58.80
N ALA A 23 -52.04 -16.61 59.80
CA ALA A 23 -53.48 -16.59 59.78
C ALA A 23 -54.09 -15.55 58.82
N PRO A 24 -55.31 -15.73 58.32
CA PRO A 24 -55.84 -14.86 57.28
C PRO A 24 -56.22 -13.49 57.84
N ALA A 25 -55.68 -12.44 57.23
CA ALA A 25 -56.09 -11.07 57.49
C ALA A 25 -57.29 -10.65 56.58
N THR A 26 -58.24 -10.00 57.13
CA THR A 26 -59.46 -9.45 56.50
C THR A 26 -59.12 -8.40 55.44
N LEU A 27 -59.69 -8.52 54.23
CA LEU A 27 -59.55 -7.59 53.13
C LEU A 27 -60.23 -6.23 53.43
N PRO A 28 -59.52 -5.11 53.14
CA PRO A 28 -60.15 -3.81 53.11
C PRO A 28 -60.85 -3.57 51.75
N VAL A 29 -61.99 -2.93 51.81
CA VAL A 29 -62.87 -2.53 50.68
C VAL A 29 -62.09 -1.56 49.76
N MET A 30 -61.98 -1.88 48.47
CA MET A 30 -61.39 -1.00 47.45
C MET A 30 -62.29 0.25 47.23
N PRO A 31 -61.65 1.44 47.10
CA PRO A 31 -62.31 2.61 46.58
C PRO A 31 -62.52 2.51 45.04
N PRO A 32 -63.45 3.27 44.43
CA PRO A 32 -63.80 3.13 43.04
C PRO A 32 -62.66 3.49 42.08
N LYS A 33 -62.62 2.78 40.97
CA LYS A 33 -61.66 2.94 39.90
C LYS A 33 -61.55 4.40 39.44
N SER A 34 -60.42 5.03 39.68
CA SER A 34 -60.03 6.22 38.93
C SER A 34 -59.65 5.83 37.49
N ASP A 35 -60.09 6.65 36.55
CA ASP A 35 -59.79 6.50 35.13
C ASP A 35 -58.27 6.19 34.89
N SER A 36 -58.01 5.06 34.24
CA SER A 36 -56.66 4.66 33.84
C SER A 36 -56.15 5.65 32.81
N VAL A 37 -55.32 6.57 33.25
CA VAL A 37 -54.45 7.29 32.33
C VAL A 37 -53.57 6.21 31.64
N LYS A 38 -53.85 5.92 30.37
CA LYS A 38 -52.94 5.12 29.52
C LYS A 38 -51.62 5.86 29.48
N LEU A 39 -50.67 5.46 30.32
CA LEU A 39 -49.27 5.84 30.14
C LEU A 39 -48.88 5.44 28.71
N ALA A 40 -48.64 6.43 27.88
CA ALA A 40 -48.11 6.21 26.53
C ALA A 40 -46.87 5.35 26.67
N ALA A 41 -46.79 4.25 25.91
CA ALA A 41 -45.62 3.40 25.89
C ALA A 41 -44.38 4.27 25.65
N PRO A 42 -43.27 4.06 26.38
CA PRO A 42 -42.10 4.89 26.23
C PRO A 42 -41.68 4.88 24.78
N LYS A 43 -41.56 6.07 24.20
CA LYS A 43 -41.16 6.27 22.81
C LYS A 43 -39.78 5.60 22.62
N LYS A 44 -39.65 4.66 21.68
CA LYS A 44 -38.37 4.04 21.39
C LYS A 44 -37.35 5.14 21.04
N PRO A 45 -36.14 5.12 21.61
CA PRO A 45 -35.13 6.13 21.28
C PRO A 45 -34.82 6.11 19.80
N THR A 46 -34.57 7.28 19.22
CA THR A 46 -34.13 7.45 17.83
C THR A 46 -32.62 7.52 17.75
N VAL A 47 -32.06 7.45 16.52
CA VAL A 47 -30.61 7.71 16.30
C VAL A 47 -30.23 9.10 16.83
N ALA A 48 -31.07 10.12 16.58
CA ALA A 48 -30.82 11.48 17.07
C ALA A 48 -30.78 11.56 18.62
N ASP A 49 -31.63 10.77 19.30
CA ASP A 49 -31.60 10.71 20.77
C ASP A 49 -30.32 10.06 21.29
N LYS A 50 -29.83 9.00 20.62
CA LYS A 50 -28.63 8.25 21.00
C LYS A 50 -27.33 8.98 20.65
N THR A 51 -27.36 9.84 19.65
CA THR A 51 -26.17 10.56 19.14
C THR A 51 -26.23 12.06 19.43
N LYS A 52 -27.08 12.46 20.38
CA LYS A 52 -27.25 13.87 20.79
C LYS A 52 -25.91 14.40 21.34
N GLY A 53 -25.43 15.49 20.74
CA GLY A 53 -24.14 16.09 21.10
C GLY A 53 -22.91 15.48 20.38
N ASN A 54 -23.10 14.43 19.61
CA ASN A 54 -22.02 13.83 18.82
C ASN A 54 -21.80 14.63 17.52
N LYS A 55 -20.54 14.67 17.10
CA LYS A 55 -20.18 15.15 15.76
C LYS A 55 -20.48 14.06 14.73
N LYS A 56 -21.30 14.40 13.74
CA LYS A 56 -21.65 13.49 12.64
C LYS A 56 -20.64 13.61 11.51
N HIS A 57 -20.19 12.48 10.98
CA HIS A 57 -19.38 12.35 9.79
C HIS A 57 -20.14 11.50 8.76
N ASP A 58 -20.66 12.14 7.72
CA ASP A 58 -21.44 11.48 6.67
C ASP A 58 -20.56 11.07 5.48
N GLY A 59 -20.81 9.90 4.91
CA GLY A 59 -20.17 9.37 3.72
C GLY A 59 -20.61 7.94 3.41
N LEU A 60 -19.71 7.11 2.93
CA LEU A 60 -19.96 5.69 2.68
C LEU A 60 -20.55 5.02 3.92
N PHE A 61 -19.91 5.21 5.06
CA PHE A 61 -20.46 4.92 6.38
C PHE A 61 -20.66 6.22 7.16
N THR A 62 -21.74 6.28 7.93
CA THR A 62 -21.98 7.41 8.83
C THR A 62 -21.42 7.09 10.21
N LEU A 63 -20.55 7.97 10.71
CA LEU A 63 -19.93 7.85 12.03
C LEU A 63 -20.40 9.01 12.92
N TYR A 64 -20.70 8.70 14.19
CA TYR A 64 -21.03 9.68 15.22
C TYR A 64 -19.96 9.64 16.31
N GLN A 65 -19.20 10.72 16.43
CA GLN A 65 -18.16 10.85 17.43
C GLN A 65 -18.65 11.67 18.62
N ASP A 66 -18.63 11.08 19.80
CA ASP A 66 -18.86 11.78 21.05
C ASP A 66 -17.78 12.84 21.28
N THR A 67 -18.18 14.10 21.45
CA THR A 67 -17.24 15.23 21.56
C THR A 67 -16.57 15.34 22.93
N VAL A 68 -17.01 14.58 23.92
CA VAL A 68 -16.46 14.56 25.28
C VAL A 68 -15.53 13.37 25.48
N THR A 69 -15.97 12.17 25.12
CA THR A 69 -15.23 10.92 25.33
C THR A 69 -14.36 10.54 24.12
N GLY A 70 -14.68 11.05 22.93
CA GLY A 70 -14.06 10.66 21.68
C GLY A 70 -14.59 9.33 21.11
N SER A 71 -15.45 8.59 21.83
CA SER A 71 -16.03 7.32 21.41
C SER A 71 -16.78 7.44 20.09
N ILE A 72 -16.74 6.40 19.25
CA ILE A 72 -17.38 6.39 17.94
C ILE A 72 -18.52 5.37 17.89
N GLN A 73 -19.64 5.79 17.34
CA GLN A 73 -20.72 4.91 16.94
C GLN A 73 -20.81 4.88 15.41
N LEU A 74 -20.85 3.68 14.85
CA LEU A 74 -21.00 3.42 13.43
C LEU A 74 -22.47 3.15 13.11
N TYR A 75 -23.02 3.87 12.14
CA TYR A 75 -24.35 3.61 11.62
C TYR A 75 -24.26 2.81 10.32
N VAL A 76 -24.74 1.58 10.35
CA VAL A 76 -24.77 0.66 9.22
C VAL A 76 -26.18 0.65 8.65
N LYS A 77 -26.35 1.07 7.39
CA LYS A 77 -27.64 1.05 6.70
C LYS A 77 -28.07 -0.38 6.38
N LYS A 78 -29.38 -0.66 6.38
CA LYS A 78 -29.91 -1.99 6.02
C LYS A 78 -29.51 -2.43 4.62
N ASP A 79 -29.42 -1.50 3.70
CA ASP A 79 -28.99 -1.77 2.31
C ASP A 79 -27.49 -2.02 2.17
N GLN A 80 -26.69 -1.80 3.20
CA GLN A 80 -25.27 -2.16 3.27
C GLN A 80 -25.05 -3.60 3.75
N LEU A 81 -26.05 -4.21 4.40
CA LEU A 81 -25.92 -5.59 4.86
C LEU A 81 -25.76 -6.57 3.68
N GLY A 82 -24.80 -7.48 3.82
CA GLY A 82 -24.46 -8.48 2.81
C GLY A 82 -23.72 -7.94 1.58
N LYS A 83 -23.54 -6.61 1.46
CA LYS A 83 -22.65 -6.04 0.45
C LYS A 83 -21.21 -6.20 0.86
N GLU A 84 -20.34 -6.41 -0.12
CA GLU A 84 -18.90 -6.45 0.07
C GLU A 84 -18.30 -5.05 -0.02
N PHE A 85 -17.28 -4.82 0.80
CA PHE A 85 -16.46 -3.62 0.84
C PHE A 85 -14.99 -4.01 0.82
N VAL A 86 -14.13 -3.15 0.28
CA VAL A 86 -12.68 -3.30 0.44
C VAL A 86 -12.28 -2.64 1.76
N TYR A 87 -11.50 -3.35 2.55
CA TYR A 87 -10.75 -2.80 3.67
C TYR A 87 -9.30 -2.64 3.26
N GLN A 88 -8.70 -1.50 3.58
CA GLN A 88 -7.28 -1.27 3.42
C GLN A 88 -6.74 -0.47 4.60
N SER A 89 -5.57 -0.86 5.13
CA SER A 89 -4.88 -0.13 6.19
C SER A 89 -3.58 0.48 5.71
N PHE A 90 -3.24 1.59 6.35
CA PHE A 90 -1.99 2.31 6.11
C PHE A 90 -1.35 2.69 7.45
N SER A 91 -0.02 2.62 7.51
CA SER A 91 0.71 3.37 8.52
C SER A 91 0.84 4.84 8.08
N ILE A 92 0.51 5.78 8.97
CA ILE A 92 0.69 7.22 8.73
C ILE A 92 1.94 7.74 9.45
N ASN A 93 2.23 7.16 10.61
CA ASN A 93 3.39 7.53 11.40
C ASN A 93 3.72 6.38 12.35
N GLY A 94 4.97 5.97 12.41
CA GLY A 94 5.47 4.93 13.30
C GLY A 94 6.95 4.70 13.09
N PRO A 95 7.58 3.81 13.88
CA PRO A 95 8.99 3.51 13.74
C PRO A 95 9.34 2.94 12.37
N VAL A 96 10.30 3.57 11.70
CA VAL A 96 10.81 3.13 10.38
C VAL A 96 11.40 1.71 10.47
N ALA A 97 12.10 1.40 11.55
CA ALA A 97 12.65 0.07 11.82
C ALA A 97 11.59 -1.06 11.87
N LEU A 98 10.31 -0.72 12.00
CA LEU A 98 9.17 -1.64 11.98
C LEU A 98 8.35 -1.56 10.69
N PHE A 99 8.85 -0.87 9.65
CA PHE A 99 8.16 -0.62 8.39
C PHE A 99 6.79 0.07 8.59
N LEU A 100 6.72 0.98 9.57
CA LEU A 100 5.53 1.78 9.85
C LEU A 100 5.66 3.21 9.28
N ASN A 101 6.27 3.29 8.12
CA ASN A 101 6.48 4.54 7.38
C ASN A 101 5.15 5.14 6.92
N GLN A 102 5.19 6.41 6.58
CA GLN A 102 4.02 7.09 6.03
C GLN A 102 3.56 6.46 4.71
N ASN A 103 2.25 6.23 4.60
CA ASN A 103 1.54 5.69 3.44
C ASN A 103 1.94 4.25 3.03
N MET A 104 2.57 3.48 3.92
CA MET A 104 2.76 2.05 3.68
C MET A 104 1.43 1.31 3.78
N ILE A 105 1.02 0.65 2.69
CA ILE A 105 -0.08 -0.31 2.72
C ILE A 105 0.34 -1.51 3.58
N ARG A 106 -0.56 -1.93 4.48
CA ARG A 106 -0.31 -3.04 5.37
C ARG A 106 -1.24 -4.22 5.13
N GLU A 107 -2.54 -3.99 5.18
CA GLU A 107 -3.55 -5.02 4.99
C GLU A 107 -4.50 -4.61 3.86
N THR A 108 -4.94 -5.58 3.06
CA THR A 108 -6.00 -5.42 2.08
C THR A 108 -6.89 -6.65 2.14
N ALA A 109 -8.17 -6.46 2.45
CA ALA A 109 -9.15 -7.52 2.58
C ALA A 109 -10.50 -7.10 2.00
N VAL A 110 -11.32 -8.09 1.70
CA VAL A 110 -12.74 -7.87 1.39
C VAL A 110 -13.56 -8.30 2.59
N PHE A 111 -14.51 -7.48 3.00
CA PHE A 111 -15.41 -7.81 4.09
C PHE A 111 -16.86 -7.51 3.75
N LYS A 112 -17.76 -8.17 4.46
CA LYS A 112 -19.21 -7.90 4.47
C LYS A 112 -19.68 -7.70 5.90
N ILE A 113 -20.79 -6.97 6.06
CA ILE A 113 -21.47 -6.81 7.35
C ILE A 113 -22.78 -7.61 7.28
N GLN A 114 -23.02 -8.46 8.27
CA GLN A 114 -24.24 -9.24 8.36
C GLN A 114 -24.88 -9.12 9.74
N LYS A 115 -26.20 -9.29 9.77
CA LYS A 115 -26.96 -9.29 11.03
C LYS A 115 -27.09 -10.71 11.56
N ALA A 116 -26.68 -10.91 12.82
CA ALA A 116 -26.89 -12.13 13.58
C ALA A 116 -27.68 -11.80 14.86
N TYR A 117 -29.00 -12.00 14.82
CA TYR A 117 -29.92 -11.68 15.92
C TYR A 117 -29.88 -10.19 16.34
N ASP A 118 -29.34 -9.90 17.53
CA ASP A 118 -29.17 -8.55 18.10
C ASP A 118 -27.77 -7.96 17.87
N LYS A 119 -26.98 -8.55 16.97
CA LYS A 119 -25.59 -8.19 16.68
C LYS A 119 -25.36 -7.91 15.20
N LEU A 120 -24.32 -7.13 14.92
CA LEU A 120 -23.69 -7.04 13.61
C LEU A 120 -22.34 -7.78 13.65
N GLU A 121 -22.11 -8.62 12.65
CA GLU A 121 -20.86 -9.34 12.42
C GLU A 121 -20.17 -8.73 11.22
N PHE A 122 -18.86 -8.48 11.35
CA PHE A 122 -17.98 -8.05 10.28
C PHE A 122 -17.14 -9.26 9.87
N VAL A 123 -17.36 -9.71 8.66
CA VAL A 123 -16.87 -11.00 8.17
C VAL A 123 -15.96 -10.77 7.00
N GLU A 124 -14.72 -11.22 7.09
CA GLU A 124 -13.77 -11.24 5.99
C GLU A 124 -14.17 -12.32 4.98
N VAL A 125 -14.06 -11.96 3.72
CA VAL A 125 -14.48 -12.80 2.59
C VAL A 125 -13.25 -13.33 1.87
N ASN A 126 -13.16 -14.65 1.72
CA ASN A 126 -12.11 -15.28 0.93
C ASN A 126 -12.30 -15.02 -0.57
N THR A 127 -11.35 -14.33 -1.19
CA THR A 127 -11.35 -13.96 -2.61
C THR A 127 -10.49 -14.88 -3.48
N GLY A 128 -9.72 -15.80 -2.90
CA GLY A 128 -8.75 -16.64 -3.59
C GLY A 128 -9.33 -17.76 -4.44
N PHE A 129 -10.67 -17.94 -4.43
CA PHE A 129 -11.32 -19.02 -5.16
C PHE A 129 -12.41 -18.50 -6.08
N TYR A 130 -12.39 -19.00 -7.32
CA TYR A 130 -13.42 -18.74 -8.32
C TYR A 130 -14.26 -20.00 -8.58
N TYR A 131 -15.56 -19.83 -8.77
CA TYR A 131 -16.50 -20.84 -9.20
C TYR A 131 -17.36 -20.28 -10.33
N ASP A 132 -17.35 -20.95 -11.50
CA ASP A 132 -18.24 -20.56 -12.60
C ASP A 132 -19.69 -20.79 -12.16
N LYS A 133 -20.48 -19.73 -12.07
CA LYS A 133 -21.89 -19.79 -11.66
C LYS A 133 -22.77 -20.66 -12.56
N LYS A 134 -22.34 -20.90 -13.80
CA LYS A 134 -23.02 -21.79 -14.74
C LYS A 134 -22.71 -23.27 -14.47
N ASN A 135 -21.64 -23.58 -13.75
CA ASN A 135 -21.26 -24.93 -13.40
C ASN A 135 -22.00 -25.35 -12.11
N PRO A 136 -22.68 -26.54 -12.09
CA PRO A 136 -23.39 -27.02 -10.88
C PRO A 136 -22.53 -27.09 -9.62
N ILE A 137 -21.21 -27.31 -9.73
CA ILE A 137 -20.28 -27.34 -8.59
C ILE A 137 -20.23 -25.99 -7.83
N SER A 138 -20.62 -24.89 -8.47
CA SER A 138 -20.70 -23.57 -7.81
C SER A 138 -21.65 -23.56 -6.60
N LYS A 139 -22.57 -24.51 -6.51
CA LYS A 139 -23.47 -24.70 -5.35
C LYS A 139 -22.74 -25.19 -4.10
N THR A 140 -21.50 -25.67 -4.26
CA THR A 140 -20.63 -26.13 -3.16
C THR A 140 -19.55 -25.10 -2.82
N ALA A 141 -19.65 -23.89 -3.35
CA ALA A 141 -18.61 -22.86 -3.26
C ALA A 141 -18.20 -22.52 -1.81
N ASP A 142 -19.10 -22.68 -0.84
CA ASP A 142 -18.87 -22.34 0.56
C ASP A 142 -18.53 -23.55 1.44
N VAL A 143 -18.43 -24.75 0.84
CA VAL A 143 -18.00 -25.97 1.56
C VAL A 143 -16.52 -25.86 1.87
N ASP A 144 -16.16 -26.19 3.11
CA ASP A 144 -14.77 -26.16 3.63
C ASP A 144 -14.08 -24.79 3.60
N LYS A 145 -14.85 -23.70 3.51
CA LYS A 145 -14.36 -22.35 3.72
C LYS A 145 -14.83 -21.86 5.09
N ALA A 146 -13.87 -21.65 5.99
CA ALA A 146 -14.15 -21.01 7.26
C ALA A 146 -14.27 -19.48 7.07
N GLU A 147 -15.38 -18.90 7.49
CA GLU A 147 -15.52 -17.44 7.55
C GLU A 147 -14.67 -16.88 8.69
N ALA A 148 -14.05 -15.72 8.48
CA ALA A 148 -13.30 -15.00 9.52
C ALA A 148 -14.16 -13.83 10.04
N ILE A 149 -14.80 -14.03 11.20
CA ILE A 149 -15.52 -12.96 11.90
C ILE A 149 -14.50 -12.19 12.73
N PHE A 150 -13.98 -11.07 12.19
CA PHE A 150 -12.95 -10.29 12.88
C PHE A 150 -13.52 -9.30 13.89
N TYR A 151 -14.82 -8.96 13.79
CA TYR A 151 -15.51 -8.11 14.75
C TYR A 151 -16.99 -8.47 14.87
N VAL A 152 -17.49 -8.38 16.09
CA VAL A 152 -18.91 -8.53 16.39
C VAL A 152 -19.27 -7.66 17.59
N ASP A 153 -20.40 -6.93 17.49
CA ASP A 153 -20.96 -6.23 18.64
C ASP A 153 -22.48 -6.09 18.53
N LYS A 154 -23.13 -5.85 19.67
CA LYS A 154 -24.56 -5.58 19.73
C LYS A 154 -24.86 -4.17 19.23
N PHE A 155 -25.86 -4.06 18.35
CA PHE A 155 -26.34 -2.72 18.01
C PHE A 155 -27.15 -2.11 19.18
N SER A 156 -26.84 -0.87 19.50
CA SER A 156 -27.52 -0.10 20.57
C SER A 156 -28.89 0.42 20.14
N LEU A 157 -29.14 0.43 18.82
CA LEU A 157 -30.38 0.85 18.20
C LEU A 157 -30.56 0.16 16.84
N GLU A 158 -31.85 -0.19 16.54
CA GLU A 158 -32.31 -0.51 15.19
C GLU A 158 -33.47 0.43 14.85
N ASP A 159 -33.39 1.11 13.71
CA ASP A 159 -34.50 1.90 13.17
C ASP A 159 -34.96 1.36 11.80
N SER A 160 -35.80 2.14 11.09
CA SER A 160 -36.29 1.76 9.76
C SER A 160 -35.21 1.65 8.70
N LEU A 161 -34.09 2.40 8.85
CA LEU A 161 -33.05 2.55 7.84
C LEU A 161 -31.74 1.81 8.16
N GLY A 162 -31.46 1.53 9.45
CA GLY A 162 -30.18 0.93 9.82
C GLY A 162 -30.03 0.57 11.28
N TYR A 163 -28.77 0.37 11.65
CA TYR A 163 -28.31 -0.08 12.96
C TYR A 163 -27.22 0.83 13.49
N LEU A 164 -27.26 1.17 14.76
CA LEU A 164 -26.21 1.91 15.44
C LEU A 164 -25.42 0.97 16.34
N VAL A 165 -24.11 0.85 16.10
CA VAL A 165 -23.21 -0.05 16.83
C VAL A 165 -22.01 0.73 17.36
N ASN A 166 -21.49 0.40 18.55
CA ASN A 166 -20.22 0.96 19.02
C ASN A 166 -19.07 0.43 18.15
N ALA A 167 -18.13 1.28 17.77
CA ALA A 167 -17.02 0.92 16.90
C ALA A 167 -15.64 1.05 17.58
N ASP A 168 -15.58 1.40 18.87
CA ASP A 168 -14.31 1.59 19.56
C ASP A 168 -13.49 0.31 19.61
N ALA A 169 -14.09 -0.83 19.93
CA ALA A 169 -13.40 -2.10 19.97
C ALA A 169 -13.01 -2.64 18.57
N LEU A 170 -13.54 -2.05 17.49
CA LEU A 170 -13.10 -2.33 16.12
C LEU A 170 -11.83 -1.56 15.79
N PHE A 171 -11.83 -0.25 16.01
CA PHE A 171 -10.76 0.64 15.55
C PHE A 171 -9.64 0.85 16.58
N MET A 172 -9.97 0.86 17.89
CA MET A 172 -9.00 1.06 18.97
C MET A 172 -8.35 -0.26 19.42
N SER A 173 -8.03 -1.12 18.45
CA SER A 173 -7.47 -2.45 18.66
C SER A 173 -6.68 -2.87 17.42
N GLU A 174 -6.08 -4.05 17.47
CA GLU A 174 -5.37 -4.67 16.35
C GLU A 174 -6.22 -5.70 15.57
N LYS A 175 -7.57 -5.59 15.63
CA LYS A 175 -8.47 -6.54 14.96
C LYS A 175 -8.50 -6.38 13.44
N LEU A 176 -8.36 -5.15 12.98
CA LEU A 176 -8.35 -4.83 11.56
C LEU A 176 -6.95 -5.04 10.94
N ASP A 177 -5.91 -4.69 11.69
CA ASP A 177 -4.53 -4.83 11.26
C ASP A 177 -3.64 -5.08 12.50
N PRO A 178 -2.96 -6.23 12.60
CA PRO A 178 -2.03 -6.51 13.69
C PRO A 178 -0.75 -5.70 13.50
N VAL A 179 -0.70 -4.51 14.10
CA VAL A 179 0.46 -3.60 14.04
C VAL A 179 1.67 -4.21 14.74
N LYS A 180 1.42 -4.92 15.83
CA LYS A 180 2.46 -5.60 16.60
C LYS A 180 3.04 -6.76 15.82
N GLN A 181 4.33 -6.72 15.59
CA GLN A 181 5.03 -7.81 14.92
C GLN A 181 5.12 -9.06 15.78
N VAL A 182 4.87 -10.21 15.16
CA VAL A 182 5.15 -11.52 15.79
C VAL A 182 6.59 -11.87 15.45
N SER A 183 7.50 -11.68 16.39
CA SER A 183 8.87 -12.16 16.25
C SER A 183 8.91 -13.69 16.27
N PRO A 184 9.62 -14.34 15.33
CA PRO A 184 9.84 -15.78 15.43
C PRO A 184 10.57 -16.11 16.73
N PRO A 185 10.26 -17.23 17.40
CA PRO A 185 10.95 -17.62 18.63
C PRO A 185 12.43 -17.90 18.33
N GLY A 186 13.32 -17.20 19.07
CA GLY A 186 14.78 -17.35 18.97
C GLY A 186 15.51 -16.28 19.75
N LEU A 187 16.80 -16.53 20.06
CA LEU A 187 17.65 -15.61 20.82
C LEU A 187 17.79 -14.22 20.18
N GLY A 188 17.68 -14.10 18.86
CA GLY A 188 17.73 -12.83 18.14
C GLY A 188 16.56 -11.88 18.43
N SER A 189 15.40 -12.41 18.91
CA SER A 189 14.23 -11.59 19.20
C SER A 189 14.39 -10.67 20.42
N PHE A 190 15.33 -10.96 21.31
CA PHE A 190 15.57 -10.16 22.50
C PHE A 190 16.29 -8.84 22.23
N PHE A 191 17.01 -8.75 21.13
CA PHE A 191 17.79 -7.56 20.76
C PHE A 191 17.08 -6.68 19.72
N ASN A 192 15.95 -7.15 19.19
CA ASN A 192 15.20 -6.39 18.22
C ASN A 192 14.22 -5.43 18.92
N PHE A 193 14.09 -4.22 18.37
CA PHE A 193 13.07 -3.28 18.80
C PHE A 193 11.67 -3.88 18.60
N ASN A 194 10.82 -3.81 19.64
CA ASN A 194 9.42 -4.23 19.57
C ASN A 194 8.51 -3.28 20.34
N LEU A 195 7.25 -3.19 19.92
CA LEU A 195 6.28 -2.23 20.45
C LEU A 195 5.77 -2.55 21.87
N GLY A 196 5.84 -3.82 22.31
CA GLY A 196 5.26 -4.23 23.60
C GLY A 196 3.74 -4.41 23.54
N MET A 197 3.01 -3.90 24.54
CA MET A 197 1.57 -4.11 24.68
C MET A 197 0.78 -2.86 24.32
N LEU A 198 -0.31 -3.04 23.54
CA LEU A 198 -1.26 -1.96 23.27
C LEU A 198 -1.87 -1.46 24.59
N ASN A 199 -1.84 -0.14 24.79
CA ASN A 199 -2.44 0.54 25.92
C ASN A 199 -3.70 1.32 25.48
N PRO A 200 -4.91 0.80 25.73
CA PRO A 200 -6.14 1.46 25.31
C PRO A 200 -6.36 2.83 25.96
N LEU A 201 -5.83 3.06 27.18
CA LEU A 201 -6.01 4.33 27.89
C LEU A 201 -5.17 5.47 27.27
N LYS A 202 -4.09 5.14 26.56
CA LYS A 202 -3.25 6.10 25.85
C LYS A 202 -3.61 6.23 24.38
N SER A 203 -4.37 5.30 23.86
CA SER A 203 -4.81 5.27 22.46
C SER A 203 -6.00 6.21 22.25
N LYS A 204 -6.14 6.76 21.03
CA LYS A 204 -7.21 7.71 20.73
C LYS A 204 -7.47 7.80 19.22
N TYR A 205 -8.64 8.30 18.85
CA TYR A 205 -8.89 8.72 17.48
C TYR A 205 -8.09 9.99 17.14
N ALA A 206 -7.42 9.97 16.02
CA ALA A 206 -6.66 11.10 15.49
C ALA A 206 -7.42 11.87 14.39
N GLY A 207 -8.36 11.19 13.71
CA GLY A 207 -9.21 11.82 12.70
C GLY A 207 -10.27 10.87 12.17
N ILE A 208 -11.31 11.45 11.58
CA ILE A 208 -12.34 10.74 10.84
C ILE A 208 -12.59 11.54 9.56
N ARG A 209 -12.50 10.87 8.42
CA ARG A 209 -12.81 11.42 7.11
C ARG A 209 -13.80 10.48 6.44
N SER A 210 -14.94 10.98 6.02
CA SER A 210 -15.95 10.15 5.37
C SER A 210 -16.41 10.83 4.09
N PHE A 211 -16.30 10.10 2.98
CA PHE A 211 -16.57 10.53 1.62
C PHE A 211 -17.61 9.61 1.00
N PRO A 212 -18.19 9.94 -0.16
CA PRO A 212 -19.21 9.09 -0.78
C PRO A 212 -18.76 7.66 -1.05
N ASN A 213 -17.48 7.44 -1.42
CA ASN A 213 -16.96 6.14 -1.83
C ASN A 213 -15.97 5.51 -0.84
N ASN A 214 -15.54 6.26 0.19
CA ASN A 214 -14.70 5.73 1.26
C ASN A 214 -14.97 6.38 2.60
N THR A 215 -14.62 5.67 3.66
CA THR A 215 -14.62 6.18 5.04
C THR A 215 -13.31 5.78 5.69
N ASP A 216 -12.56 6.78 6.16
CA ASP A 216 -11.25 6.61 6.78
C ASP A 216 -11.32 6.97 8.26
N VAL A 217 -10.86 6.04 9.09
CA VAL A 217 -10.72 6.24 10.53
C VAL A 217 -9.24 6.21 10.88
N ILE A 218 -8.75 7.31 11.42
CA ILE A 218 -7.34 7.46 11.81
C ILE A 218 -7.25 7.32 13.33
N VAL A 219 -6.37 6.42 13.77
CA VAL A 219 -6.16 6.11 15.18
C VAL A 219 -4.71 6.28 15.58
N ASP A 220 -4.48 6.79 16.79
CA ASP A 220 -3.20 6.74 17.47
C ASP A 220 -3.25 5.54 18.43
N LEU A 221 -2.54 4.47 18.10
CA LEU A 221 -2.36 3.30 18.95
C LEU A 221 -1.09 3.48 19.77
N ALA A 222 -1.20 3.44 21.09
CA ALA A 222 -0.08 3.62 21.99
C ALA A 222 0.36 2.28 22.59
N TYR A 223 1.65 2.02 22.56
CA TYR A 223 2.25 0.77 23.05
C TYR A 223 3.20 1.04 24.20
N ASP A 224 3.15 0.18 25.21
CA ASP A 224 4.04 0.22 26.37
C ASP A 224 4.93 -1.03 26.38
N ASN A 225 6.24 -0.80 26.43
CA ASN A 225 7.25 -1.83 26.62
C ASN A 225 8.29 -1.39 27.66
N PRO A 226 7.99 -1.51 28.98
CA PRO A 226 8.91 -1.06 30.02
C PRO A 226 10.30 -1.70 29.97
N SER A 227 10.43 -2.84 29.28
CA SER A 227 11.68 -3.61 29.14
C SER A 227 12.36 -3.42 27.80
N ALA A 228 11.98 -2.40 27.01
CA ALA A 228 12.63 -2.13 25.73
C ALA A 228 14.12 -1.85 25.94
N LEU A 229 14.96 -2.64 25.26
CA LEU A 229 16.43 -2.54 25.31
C LEU A 229 17.01 -1.75 24.13
N ALA A 230 16.27 -1.67 23.04
CA ALA A 230 16.69 -1.02 21.80
C ALA A 230 15.60 -0.10 21.26
N GLY A 231 16.00 0.89 20.52
CA GLY A 231 15.17 1.82 19.76
C GLY A 231 15.89 2.22 18.47
N SER A 232 15.29 3.10 17.69
CA SER A 232 15.87 3.70 16.49
C SER A 232 15.91 5.22 16.63
N PRO A 233 16.71 5.95 15.84
CA PRO A 233 16.85 7.41 15.95
C PRO A 233 15.53 8.18 15.78
N ASP A 234 14.56 7.61 15.09
CA ASP A 234 13.21 8.15 14.88
C ASP A 234 12.25 7.87 16.05
N VAL A 235 12.69 7.11 17.08
CA VAL A 235 11.90 6.77 18.26
C VAL A 235 12.39 7.53 19.48
N THR A 236 11.57 8.45 19.99
CA THR A 236 11.93 9.31 21.14
C THR A 236 12.19 8.50 22.41
N ASP A 237 11.34 7.52 22.73
CA ASP A 237 11.50 6.62 23.86
C ASP A 237 10.95 5.23 23.48
N PRO A 238 11.80 4.20 23.36
CA PRO A 238 11.38 2.87 22.94
C PRO A 238 10.42 2.17 23.90
N ARG A 239 10.29 2.67 25.13
CA ARG A 239 9.35 2.13 26.14
C ARG A 239 7.91 2.58 25.89
N TYR A 240 7.71 3.70 25.15
CA TYR A 240 6.41 4.34 24.97
C TYR A 240 6.27 4.83 23.52
N VAL A 241 5.76 3.97 22.69
CA VAL A 241 5.66 4.24 21.25
C VAL A 241 4.22 4.45 20.83
N ARG A 242 3.98 5.50 20.04
CA ARG A 242 2.70 5.75 19.40
C ARG A 242 2.82 5.49 17.91
N VAL A 243 1.91 4.67 17.39
CA VAL A 243 1.77 4.39 15.96
C VAL A 243 0.47 5.00 15.47
N ARG A 244 0.52 5.75 14.38
CA ARG A 244 -0.69 6.28 13.73
C ARG A 244 -1.05 5.42 12.54
N MET A 245 -2.27 4.87 12.59
CA MET A 245 -2.83 4.01 11.55
C MET A 245 -4.05 4.66 10.91
N GLN A 246 -4.25 4.44 9.62
CA GLN A 246 -5.49 4.72 8.91
C GLN A 246 -6.15 3.40 8.52
N HIS A 247 -7.44 3.29 8.82
CA HIS A 247 -8.31 2.20 8.40
C HIS A 247 -9.31 2.75 7.38
N SER A 248 -9.23 2.28 6.15
CA SER A 248 -10.08 2.75 5.04
C SER A 248 -11.08 1.66 4.64
N PHE A 249 -12.37 2.00 4.69
CA PHE A 249 -13.45 1.20 4.14
C PHE A 249 -13.86 1.81 2.80
N ILE A 250 -13.83 1.01 1.73
CA ILE A 250 -13.99 1.49 0.36
C ILE A 250 -15.16 0.75 -0.29
N GLU A 251 -15.99 1.48 -1.04
CA GLU A 251 -17.12 0.90 -1.76
C GLU A 251 -16.65 0.03 -2.93
N MET A 252 -17.22 -1.17 -3.05
CA MET A 252 -17.04 -2.00 -4.24
C MET A 252 -17.77 -1.35 -5.43
N PRO A 253 -17.08 -1.08 -6.55
CA PRO A 253 -17.70 -0.44 -7.70
C PRO A 253 -18.72 -1.36 -8.37
N LYS A 254 -19.81 -0.78 -8.83
CA LYS A 254 -20.82 -1.43 -9.67
C LYS A 254 -20.65 -0.95 -11.11
N ASN A 255 -19.78 -1.58 -11.84
CA ASN A 255 -19.52 -1.27 -13.23
C ASN A 255 -19.36 -2.56 -14.05
N ASP A 256 -19.07 -2.40 -15.33
CA ASP A 256 -18.87 -3.50 -16.28
C ASP A 256 -17.37 -3.75 -16.54
N PHE A 257 -16.51 -3.53 -15.54
CA PHE A 257 -15.09 -3.80 -15.62
C PHE A 257 -14.83 -5.26 -16.01
N LYS A 258 -13.92 -5.46 -16.96
CA LYS A 258 -13.48 -6.77 -17.40
C LYS A 258 -12.07 -7.03 -16.89
N SER A 259 -11.93 -8.01 -16.00
CA SER A 259 -10.64 -8.50 -15.54
C SER A 259 -9.82 -9.02 -16.72
N ARG A 260 -8.50 -8.86 -16.66
CA ARG A 260 -7.56 -9.45 -17.62
C ARG A 260 -6.69 -10.49 -16.92
N ARG A 261 -6.43 -11.60 -17.61
CA ARG A 261 -5.58 -12.67 -17.10
C ARG A 261 -4.15 -12.21 -16.95
N ASP A 262 -3.50 -12.69 -15.91
CA ASP A 262 -2.06 -12.59 -15.79
C ASP A 262 -1.34 -13.48 -16.81
N ASP A 263 -0.14 -13.07 -17.21
CA ASP A 263 0.76 -13.86 -18.06
C ASP A 263 2.21 -13.68 -17.57
N PRO A 264 2.94 -14.77 -17.30
CA PRO A 264 4.28 -14.70 -16.69
C PRO A 264 5.34 -14.03 -17.57
N ARG A 265 5.05 -13.71 -18.82
CA ARG A 265 5.93 -12.97 -19.71
C ARG A 265 5.90 -11.46 -19.49
N ILE A 266 4.89 -10.97 -18.76
CA ILE A 266 4.68 -9.54 -18.48
C ILE A 266 4.47 -9.34 -16.99
N GLY A 267 5.18 -8.38 -16.40
CA GLY A 267 5.12 -8.09 -14.98
C GLY A 267 3.97 -7.15 -14.61
N TYR A 268 2.93 -7.73 -14.04
CA TYR A 268 1.84 -7.00 -13.40
C TYR A 268 1.70 -7.41 -11.94
N PHE A 269 1.26 -6.49 -11.08
CA PHE A 269 0.63 -6.89 -9.83
C PHE A 269 -0.65 -7.64 -10.14
N MET A 270 -0.94 -8.68 -9.38
CA MET A 270 -2.04 -9.58 -9.67
C MET A 270 -2.75 -10.08 -8.41
N GLU A 271 -4.00 -10.46 -8.56
CA GLU A 271 -4.72 -11.27 -7.60
C GLU A 271 -4.61 -12.73 -7.97
N GLN A 272 -4.19 -13.56 -7.02
CA GLN A 272 -4.11 -15.00 -7.22
C GLN A 272 -5.47 -15.64 -7.00
N VAL A 273 -5.97 -16.33 -8.02
CA VAL A 273 -7.29 -16.94 -7.99
C VAL A 273 -7.21 -18.40 -8.49
N THR A 274 -7.71 -19.32 -7.69
CA THR A 274 -7.83 -20.74 -8.09
C THR A 274 -9.22 -21.02 -8.64
N ASP A 275 -9.31 -21.50 -9.88
CA ASP A 275 -10.59 -21.88 -10.51
C ASP A 275 -11.00 -23.28 -10.09
N GLN A 276 -11.91 -23.40 -9.14
CA GLN A 276 -12.42 -24.66 -8.59
C GLN A 276 -13.38 -25.40 -9.56
N THR A 277 -13.74 -24.76 -10.68
CA THR A 277 -14.53 -25.39 -11.74
C THR A 277 -13.68 -25.94 -12.88
N SER A 278 -12.39 -25.64 -12.86
CA SER A 278 -11.43 -26.10 -13.86
C SER A 278 -11.05 -27.57 -13.62
N ILE A 279 -10.96 -28.34 -14.71
CA ILE A 279 -10.36 -29.71 -14.73
C ILE A 279 -8.88 -29.67 -15.12
N SER A 280 -8.30 -28.47 -15.31
CA SER A 280 -6.88 -28.31 -15.63
C SER A 280 -6.01 -28.72 -14.43
N PRO A 281 -4.86 -29.38 -14.64
CA PRO A 281 -3.88 -29.59 -13.58
C PRO A 281 -3.26 -28.26 -13.05
N VAL A 282 -3.46 -27.17 -13.78
CA VAL A 282 -3.05 -25.82 -13.42
C VAL A 282 -4.29 -24.91 -13.40
N PRO A 283 -5.08 -24.91 -12.31
CA PRO A 283 -6.37 -24.25 -12.25
C PRO A 283 -6.27 -22.75 -11.91
N TYR A 284 -5.10 -22.13 -12.09
CA TYR A 284 -4.90 -20.73 -11.76
C TYR A 284 -5.64 -19.81 -12.72
N LYS A 285 -6.32 -18.81 -12.15
CA LYS A 285 -7.09 -17.81 -12.87
C LYS A 285 -6.68 -16.39 -12.45
N ASP A 286 -5.37 -16.22 -12.25
CA ASP A 286 -4.79 -14.98 -11.78
C ASP A 286 -5.15 -13.82 -12.70
N ILE A 287 -5.42 -12.66 -12.10
CA ILE A 287 -5.90 -11.46 -12.78
C ILE A 287 -5.02 -10.26 -12.43
N ILE A 288 -4.66 -9.49 -13.45
CA ILE A 288 -3.79 -8.33 -13.27
C ILE A 288 -4.54 -7.14 -12.67
N HIS A 289 -3.80 -6.26 -12.00
CA HIS A 289 -4.29 -4.96 -11.57
C HIS A 289 -4.30 -3.99 -12.76
N LYS A 290 -5.42 -3.31 -12.98
CA LYS A 290 -5.51 -2.27 -14.01
C LYS A 290 -6.69 -1.32 -13.78
N TRP A 291 -6.61 -0.12 -14.35
CA TRP A 291 -7.71 0.83 -14.39
C TRP A 291 -8.82 0.39 -15.34
N ASN A 292 -10.05 0.86 -15.07
CA ASN A 292 -11.18 0.68 -15.96
C ASN A 292 -11.14 1.75 -17.06
N LEU A 293 -10.32 1.54 -18.09
CA LEU A 293 -10.31 2.41 -19.27
C LEU A 293 -11.16 1.83 -20.38
N LYS A 294 -12.03 2.67 -20.95
CA LYS A 294 -12.88 2.36 -22.09
C LYS A 294 -12.80 3.47 -23.13
N LYS A 295 -12.69 3.12 -24.39
CA LYS A 295 -12.71 4.11 -25.47
C LYS A 295 -14.03 4.84 -25.52
N LYS A 296 -13.98 6.15 -25.64
CA LYS A 296 -15.13 7.01 -25.90
C LYS A 296 -15.73 6.72 -27.26
N ASP A 297 -14.88 6.41 -28.25
CA ASP A 297 -15.27 5.89 -29.57
C ASP A 297 -14.64 4.50 -29.75
N PRO A 298 -15.39 3.41 -29.53
CA PRO A 298 -14.89 2.04 -29.67
C PRO A 298 -14.48 1.69 -31.12
N SER A 299 -14.97 2.41 -32.14
CA SER A 299 -14.66 2.17 -33.54
C SER A 299 -13.33 2.79 -33.96
N ALA A 300 -12.84 3.79 -33.23
CA ALA A 300 -11.59 4.47 -33.58
C ALA A 300 -10.37 3.61 -33.19
N ALA A 301 -9.35 3.61 -34.05
CA ALA A 301 -8.07 2.95 -33.72
C ALA A 301 -7.46 3.52 -32.43
N VAL A 302 -7.52 4.85 -32.27
CA VAL A 302 -7.09 5.58 -31.08
C VAL A 302 -8.20 6.54 -30.66
N SER A 303 -8.66 6.47 -29.42
CA SER A 303 -9.73 7.30 -28.84
C SER A 303 -9.31 7.86 -27.48
N GLU A 304 -9.92 8.96 -27.07
CA GLU A 304 -9.90 9.34 -25.67
C GLU A 304 -10.64 8.29 -24.83
N PRO A 305 -10.27 8.07 -23.56
CA PRO A 305 -11.09 7.25 -22.65
C PRO A 305 -12.37 8.00 -22.26
N VAL A 306 -13.39 7.24 -21.88
CA VAL A 306 -14.62 7.80 -21.27
C VAL A 306 -14.27 8.55 -20.00
N GLU A 307 -13.41 7.95 -19.14
CA GLU A 307 -12.87 8.53 -17.92
C GLU A 307 -11.35 8.38 -17.95
N PRO A 308 -10.59 9.48 -18.02
CA PRO A 308 -9.14 9.43 -17.95
C PRO A 308 -8.66 9.19 -16.50
N ILE A 309 -7.45 8.69 -16.37
CA ILE A 309 -6.75 8.59 -15.08
C ILE A 309 -6.24 9.99 -14.73
N VAL A 310 -6.91 10.65 -13.79
CA VAL A 310 -6.59 12.03 -13.40
C VAL A 310 -5.70 12.02 -12.16
N TRP A 311 -4.55 12.67 -12.25
CA TRP A 311 -3.61 12.86 -11.16
C TRP A 311 -3.53 14.32 -10.72
N TRP A 312 -3.42 14.53 -9.41
CA TRP A 312 -3.26 15.84 -8.81
C TRP A 312 -1.91 15.93 -8.09
N VAL A 313 -1.09 16.90 -8.48
CA VAL A 313 0.11 17.26 -7.73
C VAL A 313 -0.34 18.10 -6.53
N GLU A 314 -0.17 17.57 -5.32
CA GLU A 314 -0.62 18.22 -4.09
C GLU A 314 0.09 19.57 -3.85
N ASN A 315 -0.59 20.50 -3.23
CA ASN A 315 -0.07 21.85 -2.98
C ASN A 315 1.06 21.91 -1.93
N THR A 316 1.35 20.80 -1.22
CA THR A 316 2.56 20.62 -0.39
C THR A 316 3.84 20.46 -1.20
N THR A 317 3.73 20.12 -2.49
CA THR A 317 4.88 19.99 -3.39
C THR A 317 5.54 21.35 -3.63
N PRO A 318 6.90 21.48 -3.46
CA PRO A 318 7.61 22.71 -3.77
C PRO A 318 7.36 23.20 -5.19
N TYR A 319 7.22 24.50 -5.37
CA TYR A 319 6.80 25.11 -6.64
C TYR A 319 7.74 24.75 -7.80
N GLU A 320 9.05 24.68 -7.55
CA GLU A 320 10.09 24.39 -8.53
C GLU A 320 9.99 22.97 -9.14
N TYR A 321 9.30 22.04 -8.48
CA TYR A 321 9.19 20.63 -8.95
C TYR A 321 7.85 20.30 -9.59
N ARG A 322 6.80 21.13 -9.38
CA ARG A 322 5.44 20.83 -9.84
C ARG A 322 5.35 20.60 -11.36
N ASP A 323 5.98 21.48 -12.13
CA ASP A 323 5.97 21.34 -13.60
C ASP A 323 6.73 20.11 -14.07
N ALA A 324 7.86 19.77 -13.45
CA ALA A 324 8.62 18.56 -13.79
C ALA A 324 7.80 17.28 -13.53
N ILE A 325 7.07 17.23 -12.41
CA ILE A 325 6.18 16.12 -12.05
C ILE A 325 5.02 16.01 -13.07
N VAL A 326 4.39 17.13 -13.41
CA VAL A 326 3.32 17.16 -14.42
C VAL A 326 3.82 16.63 -15.76
N GLN A 327 4.98 17.11 -16.23
CA GLN A 327 5.55 16.66 -17.51
C GLN A 327 5.94 15.18 -17.47
N ALA A 328 6.48 14.68 -16.34
CA ALA A 328 6.80 13.28 -16.17
C ALA A 328 5.55 12.39 -16.31
N GLY A 329 4.48 12.72 -15.59
CA GLY A 329 3.24 11.93 -15.64
C GLY A 329 2.59 11.91 -17.02
N LEU A 330 2.60 13.03 -17.75
CA LEU A 330 2.03 13.10 -19.09
C LEU A 330 2.75 12.20 -20.12
N LYS A 331 4.01 11.84 -19.89
CA LYS A 331 4.78 10.94 -20.78
C LYS A 331 4.19 9.53 -20.87
N TRP A 332 3.43 9.09 -19.89
CA TRP A 332 2.71 7.82 -19.95
C TRP A 332 1.70 7.75 -21.08
N ASN A 333 1.19 8.88 -21.57
CA ASN A 333 0.28 8.90 -22.71
C ASN A 333 0.87 8.25 -23.97
N GLU A 334 2.19 8.30 -24.18
CA GLU A 334 2.84 7.59 -25.30
C GLU A 334 2.61 6.06 -25.20
N SER A 335 2.72 5.48 -23.99
CA SER A 335 2.43 4.06 -23.77
C SER A 335 0.95 3.73 -24.01
N PHE A 336 0.05 4.59 -23.55
CA PHE A 336 -1.38 4.39 -23.75
C PHE A 336 -1.82 4.55 -25.21
N GLU A 337 -1.15 5.39 -26.00
CA GLU A 337 -1.42 5.49 -27.44
C GLU A 337 -1.13 4.17 -28.16
N LYS A 338 -0.11 3.41 -27.75
CA LYS A 338 0.15 2.04 -28.27
C LYS A 338 -0.99 1.07 -27.93
N ALA A 339 -1.69 1.28 -26.80
CA ALA A 339 -2.88 0.52 -26.43
C ALA A 339 -4.16 1.02 -27.09
N GLY A 340 -4.11 2.14 -27.83
CA GLY A 340 -5.24 2.74 -28.53
C GLY A 340 -5.98 3.83 -27.75
N PHE A 341 -5.33 4.44 -26.74
CA PHE A 341 -5.89 5.55 -25.97
C PHE A 341 -5.03 6.80 -26.08
N LYS A 342 -5.58 7.93 -26.47
CA LYS A 342 -4.96 9.25 -26.35
C LYS A 342 -5.49 9.96 -25.11
N ASN A 343 -4.66 10.79 -24.49
CA ASN A 343 -5.02 11.54 -23.26
C ASN A 343 -5.57 10.64 -22.14
N ALA A 344 -5.02 9.43 -22.00
CA ALA A 344 -5.42 8.48 -20.96
C ALA A 344 -5.04 8.99 -19.56
N VAL A 345 -3.90 9.68 -19.44
CA VAL A 345 -3.40 10.29 -18.22
C VAL A 345 -3.54 11.80 -18.31
N VAL A 346 -4.15 12.38 -17.28
CA VAL A 346 -4.33 13.83 -17.14
C VAL A 346 -3.68 14.28 -15.85
N MET A 347 -2.78 15.25 -15.95
CA MET A 347 -2.08 15.83 -14.80
C MET A 347 -2.65 17.20 -14.44
N LYS A 348 -2.89 17.45 -13.17
CA LYS A 348 -3.39 18.70 -12.62
C LYS A 348 -2.59 19.12 -11.40
N ILE A 349 -2.53 20.41 -11.11
CA ILE A 349 -1.94 20.94 -9.88
C ILE A 349 -3.09 21.29 -8.93
N MET A 350 -3.02 20.82 -7.69
CA MET A 350 -3.99 21.15 -6.65
C MET A 350 -3.86 22.63 -6.29
N PRO A 351 -4.92 23.45 -6.46
CA PRO A 351 -4.87 24.85 -6.07
C PRO A 351 -4.87 24.99 -4.54
N ASP A 352 -4.21 26.01 -4.04
CA ASP A 352 -4.18 26.30 -2.58
C ASP A 352 -5.58 26.58 -2.02
N THR A 353 -6.54 26.93 -2.89
CA THR A 353 -7.96 27.16 -2.55
C THR A 353 -8.83 25.91 -2.67
N ALA A 354 -8.24 24.73 -2.90
CA ALA A 354 -9.00 23.48 -3.00
C ALA A 354 -9.79 23.21 -1.72
N THR A 355 -11.06 22.84 -1.88
CA THR A 355 -11.96 22.52 -0.77
C THR A 355 -12.18 21.00 -0.59
N TRP A 356 -11.62 20.20 -1.49
CA TRP A 356 -11.65 18.74 -1.41
C TRP A 356 -10.44 18.21 -0.63
N ASP A 357 -10.58 17.03 -0.05
CA ASP A 357 -9.54 16.37 0.76
C ASP A 357 -8.82 15.32 -0.11
N PRO A 358 -7.48 15.30 -0.16
CA PRO A 358 -6.71 14.26 -0.84
C PRO A 358 -6.97 12.82 -0.39
N ALA A 359 -7.57 12.61 0.78
CA ALA A 359 -7.96 11.28 1.25
C ALA A 359 -9.27 10.76 0.60
N ASP A 360 -9.98 11.56 -0.17
CA ASP A 360 -11.12 11.11 -0.96
C ASP A 360 -10.62 10.28 -2.15
N ILE A 361 -10.95 8.98 -2.17
CA ILE A 361 -10.48 8.01 -3.18
C ILE A 361 -10.79 8.41 -4.63
N ARG A 362 -11.66 9.39 -4.84
CA ARG A 362 -11.98 9.93 -6.18
C ARG A 362 -10.86 10.82 -6.76
N TYR A 363 -9.85 11.16 -5.95
CA TYR A 363 -8.71 11.97 -6.36
C TYR A 363 -7.42 11.16 -6.19
N ASN A 364 -6.72 10.88 -7.28
CA ASN A 364 -5.37 10.32 -7.20
C ASN A 364 -4.40 11.46 -6.97
N VAL A 365 -3.55 11.33 -5.98
CA VAL A 365 -2.70 12.43 -5.52
C VAL A 365 -1.23 12.04 -5.51
N ILE A 366 -0.37 12.94 -6.02
CA ILE A 366 1.08 12.88 -5.83
C ILE A 366 1.43 13.89 -4.75
N ARG A 367 1.84 13.41 -3.58
CA ARG A 367 2.18 14.24 -2.44
C ARG A 367 3.67 14.23 -2.14
N TRP A 368 4.14 15.35 -1.61
CA TRP A 368 5.53 15.54 -1.23
C TRP A 368 5.66 15.50 0.28
N VAL A 369 6.62 14.73 0.80
CA VAL A 369 6.90 14.61 2.23
C VAL A 369 8.38 14.78 2.51
N ALA A 370 8.72 15.17 3.75
CA ALA A 370 10.07 15.25 4.24
C ALA A 370 10.14 14.54 5.59
N SER A 371 10.54 13.29 5.59
CA SER A 371 10.67 12.48 6.80
C SER A 371 11.97 12.77 7.54
N ALA A 372 11.95 12.61 8.85
CA ALA A 372 13.16 12.76 9.66
C ALA A 372 14.21 11.70 9.33
N GLN A 373 13.76 10.51 8.92
CA GLN A 373 14.62 9.40 8.49
C GLN A 373 13.98 8.74 7.26
N PRO A 374 14.23 9.29 6.05
CA PRO A 374 13.65 8.76 4.82
C PRO A 374 14.19 7.36 4.52
N SER A 375 13.31 6.40 4.38
CA SER A 375 13.62 4.99 4.09
C SER A 375 13.31 4.59 2.65
N TYR A 376 12.75 5.49 1.85
CA TYR A 376 12.41 5.27 0.44
C TYR A 376 12.47 6.58 -0.36
N GLY A 377 12.51 6.46 -1.70
CA GLY A 377 12.48 7.62 -2.61
C GLY A 377 11.08 8.07 -2.95
N ALA A 378 10.22 7.12 -3.24
CA ALA A 378 8.79 7.30 -3.42
C ALA A 378 8.07 5.98 -3.20
N ILE A 379 6.76 6.03 -3.03
CA ILE A 379 5.87 4.86 -2.96
C ILE A 379 4.57 5.20 -3.67
N GLY A 380 4.15 4.33 -4.61
CA GLY A 380 2.93 4.46 -5.39
C GLY A 380 1.91 3.35 -5.11
N PRO A 381 1.21 3.35 -3.96
CA PRO A 381 0.20 2.35 -3.66
C PRO A 381 -1.09 2.57 -4.47
N SER A 382 -1.74 1.45 -4.82
CA SER A 382 -3.07 1.44 -5.44
C SER A 382 -4.12 0.82 -4.54
N PHE A 383 -5.33 1.38 -4.57
CA PHE A 383 -6.52 0.79 -4.00
C PHE A 383 -7.13 -0.17 -5.03
N VAL A 384 -7.10 -1.46 -4.74
CA VAL A 384 -7.50 -2.48 -5.71
C VAL A 384 -8.70 -3.26 -5.21
N ASN A 385 -9.60 -3.61 -6.11
CA ASN A 385 -10.66 -4.56 -5.85
C ASN A 385 -10.12 -6.00 -5.98
N PRO A 386 -9.94 -6.77 -4.90
CA PRO A 386 -9.33 -8.10 -4.96
C PRO A 386 -10.15 -9.15 -5.74
N ARG A 387 -11.42 -8.85 -6.01
CA ARG A 387 -12.26 -9.76 -6.82
C ARG A 387 -12.03 -9.63 -8.31
N THR A 388 -11.54 -8.48 -8.77
CA THR A 388 -11.51 -8.17 -10.21
C THR A 388 -10.16 -7.68 -10.70
N GLY A 389 -9.27 -7.22 -9.80
CA GLY A 389 -8.03 -6.54 -10.15
C GLY A 389 -8.25 -5.09 -10.60
N GLN A 390 -9.49 -4.54 -10.47
CA GLN A 390 -9.73 -3.14 -10.82
C GLN A 390 -9.05 -2.21 -9.83
N ILE A 391 -8.22 -1.30 -10.33
CA ILE A 391 -7.68 -0.18 -9.55
C ILE A 391 -8.79 0.84 -9.37
N LEU A 392 -9.07 1.21 -8.11
CA LEU A 392 -10.15 2.13 -7.71
C LEU A 392 -9.65 3.55 -7.47
N GLY A 393 -8.38 3.68 -7.15
CA GLY A 393 -7.66 4.90 -6.85
C GLY A 393 -6.20 4.60 -6.58
N ALA A 394 -5.36 5.61 -6.53
CA ALA A 394 -3.96 5.48 -6.16
C ALA A 394 -3.40 6.79 -5.60
N ASP A 395 -2.43 6.68 -4.69
CA ASP A 395 -1.67 7.80 -4.17
C ASP A 395 -0.17 7.55 -4.37
N ILE A 396 0.58 8.59 -4.67
CA ILE A 396 2.04 8.52 -4.72
C ILE A 396 2.59 9.47 -3.65
N THR A 397 3.50 8.96 -2.82
CA THR A 397 4.24 9.76 -1.87
C THR A 397 5.68 9.86 -2.33
N VAL A 398 6.16 11.09 -2.56
CA VAL A 398 7.55 11.39 -2.93
C VAL A 398 8.28 11.91 -1.71
N GLU A 399 9.39 11.27 -1.35
CA GLU A 399 10.22 11.65 -0.22
C GLU A 399 11.29 12.66 -0.63
N TRP A 400 11.49 13.69 0.20
CA TRP A 400 12.53 14.67 -0.02
C TRP A 400 13.89 14.20 0.49
N PHE A 401 14.90 14.11 -0.37
CA PHE A 401 16.22 13.56 -0.04
C PHE A 401 17.26 14.57 0.42
N SER A 402 17.00 15.88 0.32
CA SER A 402 18.01 16.86 0.68
C SER A 402 18.37 16.74 2.18
N GLY A 403 19.60 16.42 2.47
CA GLY A 403 20.12 16.23 3.83
C GLY A 403 20.16 14.80 4.34
N SER A 404 19.72 13.82 3.56
CA SER A 404 19.66 12.41 3.98
C SER A 404 21.00 11.64 3.81
N ALA A 405 22.10 12.31 3.50
CA ALA A 405 23.45 11.72 3.59
C ALA A 405 23.89 11.40 5.04
N THR A 406 23.20 11.98 6.02
CA THR A 406 23.50 11.79 7.45
C THR A 406 23.25 10.36 7.96
N PRO A 407 22.22 9.59 7.51
CA PRO A 407 21.98 8.24 7.99
C PRO A 407 23.05 7.21 7.60
N ILE A 408 23.66 7.34 6.43
CA ILE A 408 24.77 6.44 6.00
C ILE A 408 25.95 6.51 6.98
N TYR A 409 26.04 7.59 7.69
CA TYR A 409 27.08 7.89 8.66
C TYR A 409 27.05 6.99 9.89
N ASP A 410 25.87 6.76 10.44
CA ASP A 410 25.71 5.94 11.65
C ASP A 410 25.80 4.44 11.33
N GLU A 411 25.32 4.00 10.16
CA GLU A 411 25.41 2.59 9.74
C GLU A 411 26.85 2.13 9.51
N LEU A 412 27.69 2.95 8.91
CA LEU A 412 29.12 2.62 8.69
C LEU A 412 29.93 2.56 10.00
N ILE A 413 29.50 3.24 11.05
CA ILE A 413 30.24 3.33 12.32
C ILE A 413 29.65 2.44 13.40
N SER A 414 28.35 2.21 13.40
CA SER A 414 27.64 1.43 14.42
C SER A 414 27.49 -0.05 14.11
N SER A 415 27.71 -0.48 12.87
CA SER A 415 27.56 -1.89 12.51
C SER A 415 28.80 -2.68 12.90
N ALA A 416 28.68 -3.50 13.93
CA ALA A 416 29.55 -4.66 14.09
C ALA A 416 29.34 -5.60 12.87
N PRO A 417 30.41 -6.27 12.36
CA PRO A 417 30.27 -7.19 11.24
C PRO A 417 29.26 -8.29 11.57
N GLY A 418 28.08 -8.29 10.96
CA GLY A 418 27.06 -9.33 11.10
C GLY A 418 25.62 -8.87 11.36
N GLU A 419 25.36 -7.58 11.60
CA GLU A 419 24.00 -7.12 11.97
C GLU A 419 23.14 -6.55 10.82
N ASN A 420 23.69 -6.36 9.63
CA ASN A 420 22.93 -5.83 8.47
C ASN A 420 22.33 -6.95 7.61
N ASN A 421 21.50 -7.82 8.23
CA ASN A 421 20.50 -8.56 7.48
C ASN A 421 19.16 -7.87 7.69
N PRO A 422 18.53 -7.27 6.67
CA PRO A 422 17.14 -6.86 6.78
C PRO A 422 16.35 -8.11 7.18
N VAL A 423 15.72 -8.05 8.36
CA VAL A 423 14.89 -9.16 8.84
C VAL A 423 13.78 -9.35 7.81
N LYS A 424 13.91 -10.40 7.00
CA LYS A 424 12.84 -10.81 6.10
C LYS A 424 11.70 -11.28 6.98
N TYR A 425 10.65 -10.50 7.05
CA TYR A 425 9.45 -10.89 7.80
C TYR A 425 8.76 -12.05 7.08
N ALA A 426 9.05 -13.27 7.54
CA ALA A 426 8.22 -14.42 7.20
C ALA A 426 6.90 -14.25 7.97
N GLY A 427 5.84 -13.88 7.27
CA GLY A 427 4.49 -13.86 7.84
C GLY A 427 3.60 -12.68 7.48
N SER A 428 4.09 -11.60 6.87
CA SER A 428 3.17 -10.65 6.26
C SER A 428 2.83 -11.13 4.85
N ASN A 429 1.57 -11.41 4.59
CA ASN A 429 1.04 -11.58 3.24
C ASN A 429 1.08 -10.27 2.43
N ASN A 430 1.74 -9.25 2.96
CA ASN A 430 1.86 -7.96 2.33
C ASN A 430 2.85 -8.05 1.17
N LYS A 431 2.35 -8.32 -0.01
CA LYS A 431 3.08 -8.36 -1.28
C LYS A 431 3.82 -7.04 -1.59
N TYR A 432 3.46 -5.97 -0.91
CA TYR A 432 4.01 -4.62 -1.10
C TYR A 432 5.13 -4.26 -0.10
N ALA A 433 5.31 -5.02 0.99
CA ALA A 433 6.31 -4.74 2.03
C ALA A 433 7.77 -5.02 1.62
N GLN A 434 8.02 -5.43 0.39
CA GLN A 434 9.37 -5.78 -0.10
C GLN A 434 9.98 -4.73 -1.02
N CYS A 435 9.36 -3.57 -1.18
CA CYS A 435 9.91 -2.52 -2.02
C CYS A 435 11.04 -1.77 -1.30
N ASN A 436 12.27 -2.28 -1.38
CA ASN A 436 13.49 -1.58 -0.95
C ASN A 436 13.97 -0.51 -1.96
N VAL A 437 13.13 -0.17 -2.91
CA VAL A 437 13.38 0.71 -4.06
C VAL A 437 13.99 2.02 -3.66
N GLY A 438 13.41 2.64 -2.67
CA GLY A 438 13.78 3.97 -2.29
C GLY A 438 15.20 4.10 -1.79
N GLU A 439 15.70 3.08 -1.11
CA GLU A 439 17.07 3.07 -0.62
C GLU A 439 18.08 2.90 -1.77
N GLU A 440 17.81 1.97 -2.69
CA GLU A 440 18.67 1.73 -3.86
C GLU A 440 18.72 2.96 -4.78
N ILE A 441 17.58 3.51 -5.14
CA ILE A 441 17.49 4.73 -5.97
C ILE A 441 18.16 5.92 -5.28
N LYS A 442 17.97 6.09 -3.99
CA LYS A 442 18.60 7.14 -3.18
C LYS A 442 20.12 7.01 -3.20
N ASN A 443 20.65 5.80 -3.01
CA ASN A 443 22.09 5.55 -3.02
C ASN A 443 22.69 5.88 -4.39
N GLN A 444 22.03 5.53 -5.48
CA GLN A 444 22.45 5.90 -6.83
C GLN A 444 22.44 7.40 -7.07
N TYR A 445 21.42 8.12 -6.58
CA TYR A 445 21.34 9.57 -6.67
C TYR A 445 22.48 10.25 -5.91
N ILE A 446 22.74 9.84 -4.66
CA ILE A 446 23.84 10.40 -3.83
C ILE A 446 25.20 10.11 -4.48
N ALA A 447 25.42 8.88 -4.97
CA ALA A 447 26.65 8.53 -5.68
C ALA A 447 26.84 9.39 -6.93
N GLY A 448 25.78 9.63 -7.69
CA GLY A 448 25.80 10.51 -8.85
C GLY A 448 26.13 11.96 -8.50
N LEU A 449 25.49 12.51 -7.47
CA LEU A 449 25.75 13.86 -6.99
C LEU A 449 27.21 14.02 -6.55
N THR A 450 27.71 13.09 -5.74
CA THR A 450 29.11 13.07 -5.29
C THR A 450 30.09 13.00 -6.47
N ALA A 451 29.78 12.15 -7.47
CA ALA A 451 30.58 12.03 -8.68
C ALA A 451 30.62 13.34 -9.49
N MET A 452 29.48 14.00 -9.67
CA MET A 452 29.38 15.28 -10.36
C MET A 452 30.15 16.38 -9.65
N GLU A 453 29.99 16.49 -8.36
CA GLU A 453 30.72 17.45 -7.55
C GLU A 453 32.23 17.20 -7.59
N ALA A 454 32.68 15.94 -7.47
CA ALA A 454 34.09 15.58 -7.55
C ALA A 454 34.68 15.80 -8.97
N ALA A 455 33.85 15.71 -10.00
CA ALA A 455 34.21 16.03 -11.38
C ALA A 455 34.24 17.53 -11.69
N GLY A 456 33.80 18.39 -10.73
CA GLY A 456 33.73 19.83 -10.93
C GLY A 456 32.56 20.26 -11.85
N ALA A 457 31.47 19.51 -11.86
CA ALA A 457 30.27 19.86 -12.61
C ALA A 457 29.71 21.20 -12.14
N ASN A 458 29.12 21.95 -13.06
CA ASN A 458 28.44 23.20 -12.74
C ASN A 458 27.02 22.97 -12.21
N ASP A 459 26.43 24.00 -11.63
CA ASP A 459 25.06 23.93 -11.06
C ASP A 459 24.00 23.56 -12.09
N ALA A 460 24.19 23.86 -13.38
CA ALA A 460 23.21 23.53 -14.42
C ALA A 460 23.20 22.01 -14.70
N ASP A 461 24.37 21.39 -14.73
CA ASP A 461 24.49 19.92 -14.91
C ASP A 461 23.87 19.17 -13.72
N ILE A 462 24.11 19.67 -12.49
CA ILE A 462 23.53 19.09 -11.27
C ILE A 462 21.99 19.21 -11.29
N LYS A 463 21.46 20.37 -11.69
CA LYS A 463 20.02 20.58 -11.83
C LYS A 463 19.39 19.67 -12.89
N GLU A 464 20.07 19.46 -14.01
CA GLU A 464 19.57 18.56 -15.06
C GLU A 464 19.56 17.11 -14.59
N MET A 465 20.62 16.64 -13.92
CA MET A 465 20.64 15.31 -13.30
C MET A 465 19.46 15.14 -12.31
N HIS A 466 19.26 16.13 -11.44
CA HIS A 466 18.17 16.10 -10.47
C HIS A 466 16.78 16.06 -11.15
N LYS A 467 16.59 16.85 -12.21
CA LYS A 467 15.35 16.84 -12.99
C LYS A 467 15.10 15.49 -13.67
N GLN A 468 16.12 14.87 -14.25
CA GLN A 468 16.01 13.54 -14.86
C GLN A 468 15.72 12.47 -13.81
N PHE A 469 16.39 12.53 -12.65
CA PHE A 469 16.11 11.66 -11.52
C PHE A 469 14.64 11.75 -11.09
N LEU A 470 14.13 12.96 -10.86
CA LEU A 470 12.73 13.18 -10.47
C LEU A 470 11.76 12.69 -11.56
N THR A 471 12.09 12.93 -12.83
CA THR A 471 11.29 12.43 -13.95
C THR A 471 11.21 10.91 -13.95
N TYR A 472 12.35 10.23 -13.80
CA TYR A 472 12.42 8.78 -13.72
C TYR A 472 11.61 8.25 -12.52
N LEU A 473 11.80 8.84 -11.33
CA LEU A 473 11.10 8.44 -10.12
C LEU A 473 9.57 8.53 -10.28
N ILE A 474 9.06 9.63 -10.81
CA ILE A 474 7.62 9.81 -11.05
C ILE A 474 7.10 8.81 -12.10
N LEU A 475 7.85 8.57 -13.17
CA LEU A 475 7.47 7.56 -14.16
C LEU A 475 7.40 6.17 -13.55
N HIS A 476 8.36 5.81 -12.70
CA HIS A 476 8.43 4.52 -12.02
C HIS A 476 7.22 4.32 -11.09
N GLU A 477 6.97 5.25 -10.17
CA GLU A 477 5.85 5.14 -9.22
C GLU A 477 4.49 5.15 -9.93
N MET A 478 4.34 5.97 -10.96
CA MET A 478 3.13 5.92 -11.78
C MET A 478 2.98 4.58 -12.50
N GLY A 479 4.08 3.93 -12.91
CA GLY A 479 4.05 2.58 -13.47
C GLY A 479 3.43 1.57 -12.52
N HIS A 480 3.78 1.62 -11.23
CA HIS A 480 3.14 0.79 -10.21
C HIS A 480 1.64 1.05 -10.12
N THR A 481 1.24 2.31 -10.19
CA THR A 481 -0.19 2.67 -10.16
C THR A 481 -0.93 2.36 -11.46
N MET A 482 -0.23 2.00 -12.53
CA MET A 482 -0.81 1.40 -13.75
C MET A 482 -0.89 -0.14 -13.68
N GLY A 483 -0.49 -0.72 -12.57
CA GLY A 483 -0.48 -2.16 -12.30
C GLY A 483 0.86 -2.85 -12.56
N LEU A 484 1.87 -2.18 -13.08
CA LEU A 484 3.17 -2.78 -13.42
C LEU A 484 3.96 -3.12 -12.16
N ASN A 485 4.57 -4.30 -12.11
CA ASN A 485 5.59 -4.65 -11.13
C ASN A 485 6.99 -4.38 -11.70
N HIS A 486 8.03 -4.63 -10.91
CA HIS A 486 9.41 -4.38 -11.33
C HIS A 486 9.86 -5.23 -12.50
N ASN A 487 10.78 -4.68 -13.30
CA ASN A 487 11.46 -5.39 -14.37
C ASN A 487 12.98 -5.15 -14.30
N MET A 488 13.69 -5.90 -13.46
CA MET A 488 15.13 -5.80 -13.22
C MET A 488 15.99 -6.34 -14.37
N LYS A 489 15.41 -6.58 -15.54
CA LYS A 489 16.10 -7.00 -16.75
C LYS A 489 16.07 -5.94 -17.86
N ALA A 490 15.37 -4.86 -17.64
CA ALA A 490 15.14 -3.84 -18.67
C ALA A 490 16.39 -2.98 -18.93
N SER A 491 17.31 -2.89 -17.98
CA SER A 491 18.63 -2.27 -18.13
C SER A 491 19.48 -2.89 -19.26
N GLN A 492 19.22 -4.15 -19.61
CA GLN A 492 19.94 -4.89 -20.65
C GLN A 492 19.64 -4.46 -22.11
N MET A 493 18.81 -3.42 -22.32
CA MET A 493 18.35 -3.03 -23.66
C MET A 493 19.47 -2.47 -24.56
N LEU A 494 20.32 -1.59 -24.02
CA LEU A 494 21.33 -0.87 -24.78
C LEU A 494 22.75 -1.35 -24.48
N SER A 495 23.65 -1.21 -25.46
CA SER A 495 25.08 -1.45 -25.28
C SER A 495 25.77 -0.26 -24.59
N PRO A 496 26.98 -0.45 -24.01
CA PRO A 496 27.78 0.64 -23.44
C PRO A 496 28.03 1.82 -24.40
N ALA A 497 28.08 1.56 -25.69
CA ALA A 497 28.24 2.62 -26.71
C ALA A 497 26.95 3.40 -26.97
N GLN A 498 25.79 2.78 -26.76
CA GLN A 498 24.47 3.37 -27.07
C GLN A 498 23.88 4.17 -25.93
N ILE A 499 24.23 3.89 -24.66
CA ILE A 499 23.63 4.54 -23.50
C ILE A 499 23.87 6.06 -23.43
N ASN A 500 24.86 6.56 -24.16
CA ASN A 500 25.16 7.99 -24.24
C ASN A 500 24.78 8.62 -25.60
N ASP A 501 24.08 7.87 -26.48
CA ASP A 501 23.50 8.40 -27.70
C ASP A 501 22.12 9.01 -27.41
N THR A 502 22.08 10.33 -27.16
CA THR A 502 20.84 11.03 -26.82
C THR A 502 19.81 11.01 -27.94
N ALA A 503 20.20 10.90 -29.22
CA ALA A 503 19.26 10.75 -30.33
C ALA A 503 18.51 9.40 -30.25
N LEU A 504 19.17 8.37 -29.75
CA LEU A 504 18.56 7.06 -29.52
C LEU A 504 17.74 7.05 -28.22
N THR A 505 18.35 7.50 -27.09
CA THR A 505 17.70 7.41 -25.77
C THR A 505 16.45 8.28 -25.66
N HIS A 506 16.43 9.45 -26.31
CA HIS A 506 15.22 10.28 -26.39
C HIS A 506 14.11 9.64 -27.25
N LYS A 507 14.46 8.74 -28.16
CA LYS A 507 13.47 8.05 -29.00
C LYS A 507 12.86 6.84 -28.30
N ILE A 508 13.68 5.98 -27.67
CA ILE A 508 13.22 4.67 -27.15
C ILE A 508 13.40 4.50 -25.64
N GLY A 509 13.93 5.51 -24.93
CA GLY A 509 14.30 5.39 -23.53
C GLY A 509 15.75 4.92 -23.36
N LEU A 510 16.30 5.14 -22.16
CA LEU A 510 17.64 4.69 -21.78
C LEU A 510 17.67 3.18 -21.49
N MET A 511 16.52 2.61 -21.16
CA MET A 511 16.29 1.19 -20.84
C MET A 511 14.91 0.73 -21.28
N GLY A 512 14.67 -0.57 -21.28
CA GLY A 512 13.44 -1.19 -21.78
C GLY A 512 12.19 -0.82 -20.97
N SER A 513 12.36 -0.56 -19.67
CA SER A 513 11.26 -0.23 -18.75
C SER A 513 11.72 0.76 -17.70
N VAL A 514 10.83 1.67 -17.33
CA VAL A 514 11.00 2.53 -16.15
C VAL A 514 10.85 1.77 -14.84
N MET A 515 10.41 0.52 -14.88
CA MET A 515 10.22 -0.35 -13.71
C MET A 515 11.49 -1.08 -13.27
N ASP A 516 12.65 -0.77 -13.84
CA ASP A 516 13.96 -1.24 -13.42
C ASP A 516 14.58 -0.30 -12.37
N TYR A 517 15.60 -0.78 -11.65
CA TYR A 517 16.45 0.00 -10.74
C TYR A 517 17.85 0.16 -11.32
N PRO A 518 18.00 1.05 -12.30
CA PRO A 518 19.28 1.22 -12.96
C PRO A 518 20.29 1.93 -12.07
N ALA A 519 21.56 1.69 -12.35
CA ALA A 519 22.60 2.62 -11.94
C ALA A 519 22.42 3.97 -12.65
N ILE A 520 22.91 5.04 -12.02
CA ILE A 520 23.03 6.33 -12.71
C ILE A 520 24.01 6.20 -13.89
N ASN A 521 23.61 6.69 -15.06
CA ASN A 521 24.48 6.75 -16.21
C ASN A 521 25.46 7.92 -16.08
N PHE A 522 26.68 7.62 -15.65
CA PHE A 522 27.75 8.59 -15.53
C PHE A 522 28.91 8.22 -16.45
N ALA A 523 29.10 8.98 -17.52
CA ALA A 523 30.16 8.70 -18.51
C ALA A 523 31.54 9.02 -17.95
N LEU A 524 32.51 8.09 -18.14
CA LEU A 524 33.89 8.32 -17.78
C LEU A 524 34.49 9.53 -18.50
N ASP A 525 34.22 9.64 -19.80
CA ASP A 525 34.50 10.82 -20.60
C ASP A 525 33.28 11.76 -20.55
N ARG A 526 33.38 12.80 -19.75
CA ARG A 526 32.27 13.77 -19.55
C ARG A 526 31.86 14.48 -20.83
N SER A 527 32.72 14.57 -21.84
CA SER A 527 32.35 15.15 -23.15
C SER A 527 31.34 14.30 -23.92
N LYS A 528 31.14 13.04 -23.51
CA LYS A 528 30.19 12.09 -24.09
C LYS A 528 29.01 11.81 -23.21
N GLN A 529 28.81 12.58 -22.14
CA GLN A 529 27.69 12.37 -21.22
C GLN A 529 26.35 12.50 -21.94
N GLY A 530 25.58 11.41 -21.93
CA GLY A 530 24.17 11.39 -22.31
C GLY A 530 23.24 11.65 -21.12
N ASP A 531 22.00 11.12 -21.19
CA ASP A 531 21.07 11.22 -20.09
C ASP A 531 21.59 10.49 -18.85
N TYR A 532 21.40 11.06 -17.68
CA TYR A 532 21.77 10.44 -16.39
C TYR A 532 20.77 9.36 -15.98
N TYR A 533 19.48 9.60 -16.22
CA TYR A 533 18.38 8.68 -15.98
C TYR A 533 17.46 8.64 -17.21
N THR A 534 16.66 7.58 -17.33
CA THR A 534 15.64 7.55 -18.38
C THR A 534 14.60 8.64 -18.14
N THR A 535 14.24 9.33 -19.21
CA THR A 535 13.28 10.43 -19.14
C THR A 535 11.95 10.10 -19.80
N LYS A 536 11.72 8.84 -20.15
CA LYS A 536 10.48 8.34 -20.77
C LYS A 536 10.31 6.84 -20.55
N SER A 537 9.09 6.35 -20.73
CA SER A 537 8.79 4.93 -20.77
C SER A 537 9.47 4.23 -21.96
N GLY A 538 9.92 3.00 -21.74
CA GLY A 538 10.62 2.21 -22.74
C GLY A 538 9.72 1.26 -23.55
N PRO A 539 10.30 0.50 -24.49
CA PRO A 539 9.57 -0.45 -25.33
C PRO A 539 8.81 -1.53 -24.54
N TYR A 540 9.38 -2.00 -23.43
CA TYR A 540 8.68 -2.95 -22.57
C TYR A 540 7.44 -2.33 -21.94
N ASP A 541 7.53 -1.09 -21.42
CA ASP A 541 6.39 -0.39 -20.84
C ASP A 541 5.26 -0.22 -21.86
N TRP A 542 5.60 0.13 -23.10
CA TRP A 542 4.62 0.25 -24.18
C TRP A 542 3.90 -1.09 -24.44
N TRP A 543 4.66 -2.17 -24.47
CA TRP A 543 4.13 -3.53 -24.68
C TRP A 543 3.27 -3.99 -23.50
N ALA A 544 3.71 -3.73 -22.28
CA ALA A 544 2.97 -4.09 -21.07
C ALA A 544 1.64 -3.31 -20.99
N ILE A 545 1.66 -1.98 -21.23
CA ILE A 545 0.44 -1.18 -21.28
C ILE A 545 -0.48 -1.64 -22.43
N GLU A 546 0.07 -2.01 -23.59
CA GLU A 546 -0.73 -2.59 -24.68
C GLU A 546 -1.42 -3.88 -24.23
N TYR A 547 -0.74 -4.79 -23.55
CA TYR A 547 -1.33 -6.01 -23.02
C TYR A 547 -2.43 -5.74 -21.99
N GLY A 548 -2.18 -4.89 -21.02
CA GLY A 548 -3.11 -4.59 -19.94
C GLY A 548 -4.37 -3.86 -20.38
N TYR A 549 -4.22 -2.91 -21.32
CA TYR A 549 -5.24 -1.90 -21.57
C TYR A 549 -5.87 -1.92 -22.97
N ARG A 550 -5.26 -2.59 -23.96
CA ARG A 550 -5.90 -2.65 -25.31
C ARG A 550 -7.27 -3.30 -25.19
N GLU A 551 -8.29 -2.60 -25.68
CA GLU A 551 -9.65 -3.14 -25.79
C GLU A 551 -9.77 -4.09 -26.99
N PHE A 552 -10.51 -5.17 -26.78
CA PHE A 552 -10.88 -6.15 -27.78
C PHE A 552 -12.37 -6.46 -27.69
N ASN A 553 -12.96 -6.83 -28.82
CA ASN A 553 -14.23 -7.54 -28.78
C ASN A 553 -14.02 -8.93 -28.15
N GLU A 554 -15.03 -9.44 -27.46
CA GLU A 554 -14.94 -10.70 -26.72
C GLU A 554 -14.44 -11.90 -27.60
N ALA A 555 -14.86 -11.92 -28.86
CA ALA A 555 -14.44 -12.94 -29.82
C ALA A 555 -12.97 -12.82 -30.26
N GLU A 556 -12.39 -11.64 -30.19
CA GLU A 556 -11.05 -11.31 -30.69
C GLU A 556 -10.00 -11.25 -29.58
N GLU A 557 -10.41 -11.15 -28.30
CA GLU A 557 -9.51 -10.88 -27.18
C GLU A 557 -8.41 -11.94 -27.07
N THR A 558 -8.78 -13.22 -27.13
CA THR A 558 -7.81 -14.32 -26.98
C THR A 558 -6.72 -14.27 -28.05
N GLU A 559 -7.09 -14.11 -29.31
CA GLU A 559 -6.11 -14.06 -30.41
C GLU A 559 -5.35 -12.74 -30.44
N GLY A 560 -5.99 -11.64 -30.07
CA GLY A 560 -5.34 -10.33 -29.91
C GLY A 560 -4.25 -10.35 -28.86
N LEU A 561 -4.53 -10.92 -27.68
CA LEU A 561 -3.55 -11.07 -26.59
C LEU A 561 -2.41 -12.00 -26.98
N LYS A 562 -2.69 -13.15 -27.64
CA LYS A 562 -1.64 -14.04 -28.18
C LYS A 562 -0.71 -13.30 -29.14
N LYS A 563 -1.25 -12.44 -30.00
CA LYS A 563 -0.46 -11.63 -30.94
C LYS A 563 0.43 -10.63 -30.19
N ILE A 564 -0.06 -9.99 -29.13
CA ILE A 564 0.75 -9.11 -28.30
C ILE A 564 1.88 -9.91 -27.65
N LEU A 565 1.55 -11.02 -27.02
CA LEU A 565 2.48 -11.89 -26.29
C LEU A 565 3.51 -12.60 -27.20
N SER A 566 3.21 -12.79 -28.49
CA SER A 566 4.17 -13.40 -29.43
C SER A 566 5.45 -12.60 -29.62
N ARG A 567 5.46 -11.32 -29.23
CA ARG A 567 6.64 -10.45 -29.25
C ARG A 567 7.60 -10.65 -28.08
N SER A 568 7.29 -11.50 -27.10
CA SER A 568 8.06 -11.67 -25.86
C SER A 568 9.53 -12.09 -26.07
N ASN A 569 9.89 -12.58 -27.25
CA ASN A 569 11.28 -12.91 -27.60
C ASN A 569 12.10 -11.72 -28.10
N ASP A 570 11.51 -10.55 -28.29
CA ASP A 570 12.25 -9.34 -28.62
C ASP A 570 13.14 -8.94 -27.42
N PRO A 571 14.45 -8.78 -27.60
CA PRO A 571 15.35 -8.40 -26.52
C PRO A 571 14.98 -7.10 -25.81
N GLN A 572 14.31 -6.17 -26.47
CA GLN A 572 13.85 -4.91 -25.88
C GLN A 572 12.67 -5.12 -24.91
N LEU A 573 12.02 -6.29 -24.96
CA LEU A 573 10.89 -6.67 -24.14
C LEU A 573 11.25 -7.69 -23.07
N ALA A 574 12.55 -7.84 -22.78
CA ALA A 574 13.04 -8.77 -21.77
C ALA A 574 12.44 -8.44 -20.40
N PHE A 575 12.06 -9.48 -19.65
CA PHE A 575 11.42 -9.36 -18.34
C PHE A 575 12.09 -10.28 -17.30
N GLY A 576 12.24 -9.76 -16.10
CA GLY A 576 12.63 -10.46 -14.89
C GLY A 576 12.33 -9.59 -13.67
N ASN A 577 11.61 -10.15 -12.70
CA ASN A 577 11.11 -9.41 -11.54
C ASN A 577 11.95 -9.61 -10.26
N ASP A 578 11.53 -9.04 -9.13
CA ASP A 578 12.18 -9.17 -7.82
C ASP A 578 12.34 -10.62 -7.33
N GLY A 579 11.52 -11.55 -7.82
CA GLY A 579 11.65 -12.97 -7.50
C GLY A 579 12.82 -13.65 -8.22
N ASP A 580 13.30 -13.06 -9.31
CA ASP A 580 14.31 -13.61 -10.22
C ASP A 580 15.67 -12.90 -10.09
N ASP A 581 15.70 -11.72 -9.43
CA ASP A 581 16.92 -10.93 -9.34
C ASP A 581 18.00 -11.56 -8.43
N MET A 582 19.23 -11.12 -8.60
CA MET A 582 20.41 -11.66 -7.92
C MET A 582 20.41 -11.44 -6.39
N ARG A 583 19.52 -10.57 -5.86
CA ARG A 583 19.36 -10.36 -4.41
C ARG A 583 18.52 -11.46 -3.75
N SER A 584 17.73 -12.22 -4.52
CA SER A 584 16.80 -13.22 -4.00
C SER A 584 17.51 -14.55 -3.68
N PRO A 585 17.73 -14.90 -2.40
CA PRO A 585 18.44 -16.15 -2.05
C PRO A 585 17.74 -17.39 -2.59
N GLY A 586 18.48 -18.22 -3.32
CA GLY A 586 18.00 -19.50 -3.84
C GLY A 586 17.09 -19.43 -5.08
N LYS A 587 16.84 -18.21 -5.61
CA LYS A 587 16.06 -18.01 -6.85
C LYS A 587 16.86 -17.37 -7.96
N ALA A 588 17.86 -16.54 -7.65
CA ALA A 588 18.72 -15.86 -8.58
C ALA A 588 19.43 -16.82 -9.55
N MET A 589 18.84 -17.03 -10.71
CA MET A 589 19.37 -17.96 -11.73
C MET A 589 19.86 -17.24 -12.99
N ASP A 590 19.35 -16.05 -13.27
CA ASP A 590 19.75 -15.26 -14.44
C ASP A 590 20.51 -14.00 -13.98
N PRO A 591 21.84 -13.92 -14.18
CA PRO A 591 22.64 -12.77 -13.76
C PRO A 591 22.32 -11.47 -14.50
N ARG A 592 21.49 -11.55 -15.54
CA ARG A 592 21.00 -10.37 -16.26
C ARG A 592 19.80 -9.71 -15.57
N VAL A 593 19.23 -10.37 -14.55
CA VAL A 593 18.17 -9.81 -13.71
C VAL A 593 18.83 -9.26 -12.47
N ASN A 594 19.19 -7.99 -12.51
CA ASN A 594 19.96 -7.37 -11.43
C ASN A 594 19.59 -5.89 -11.27
N VAL A 595 19.91 -5.32 -10.12
CA VAL A 595 19.77 -3.90 -9.83
C VAL A 595 21.12 -3.20 -9.95
N ASN A 596 21.12 -1.89 -10.12
CA ASN A 596 22.31 -1.05 -10.19
C ASN A 596 23.26 -1.40 -11.35
N ASP A 597 22.73 -1.96 -12.43
CA ASP A 597 23.42 -2.13 -13.71
C ASP A 597 22.74 -1.28 -14.81
N LEU A 598 23.25 -1.26 -15.99
CA LEU A 598 22.72 -0.40 -17.08
C LEU A 598 23.23 -0.82 -18.46
N THR A 599 23.57 -1.90 -18.85
CA THR A 599 23.86 -2.25 -20.25
C THR A 599 23.75 -3.75 -20.49
N ASN A 600 23.67 -4.14 -21.76
CA ASN A 600 23.70 -5.54 -22.15
C ASN A 600 25.11 -6.19 -22.03
N ASP A 601 26.12 -5.43 -21.62
CA ASP A 601 27.47 -5.91 -21.27
C ASP A 601 27.78 -5.49 -19.83
N ALA A 602 27.29 -6.30 -18.87
CA ALA A 602 27.45 -6.04 -17.45
C ALA A 602 28.92 -6.01 -17.02
N ILE A 603 29.82 -6.74 -17.71
CA ILE A 603 31.26 -6.76 -17.37
C ILE A 603 31.92 -5.45 -17.78
N ALA A 604 31.74 -5.02 -19.03
CA ALA A 604 32.29 -3.75 -19.50
C ALA A 604 31.72 -2.58 -18.67
N TYR A 605 30.44 -2.63 -18.31
CA TYR A 605 29.82 -1.63 -17.46
C TYR A 605 30.43 -1.61 -16.06
N ALA A 606 30.64 -2.76 -15.42
CA ALA A 606 31.27 -2.86 -14.10
C ALA A 606 32.71 -2.34 -14.12
N GLU A 607 33.51 -2.67 -15.15
CA GLU A 607 34.87 -2.15 -15.32
C GLU A 607 34.87 -0.62 -15.40
N ASP A 608 33.92 -0.02 -16.10
CA ASP A 608 33.81 1.43 -16.19
C ASP A 608 33.43 2.04 -14.84
N ARG A 609 32.55 1.37 -14.06
CA ARG A 609 32.22 1.81 -12.69
C ARG A 609 33.43 1.74 -11.77
N PHE A 610 34.27 0.68 -11.83
CA PHE A 610 35.50 0.61 -11.05
C PHE A 610 36.48 1.74 -11.41
N LYS A 611 36.64 2.07 -12.69
CA LYS A 611 37.47 3.20 -13.12
C LYS A 611 36.94 4.52 -12.59
N LEU A 612 35.60 4.72 -12.66
CA LEU A 612 34.95 5.91 -12.12
C LEU A 612 35.21 6.07 -10.63
N VAL A 613 34.92 5.02 -9.84
CA VAL A 613 35.08 5.03 -8.37
C VAL A 613 36.54 5.31 -8.00
N ASN A 614 37.52 4.65 -8.64
CA ASN A 614 38.93 4.89 -8.38
C ASN A 614 39.32 6.34 -8.66
N ASN A 615 38.82 6.94 -9.75
CA ASN A 615 39.06 8.35 -10.07
C ASN A 615 38.43 9.30 -9.02
N LEU A 616 37.27 8.95 -8.49
CA LEU A 616 36.58 9.75 -7.46
C LEU A 616 37.32 9.65 -6.13
N MET A 617 37.66 8.45 -5.68
CA MET A 617 38.40 8.22 -4.42
C MET A 617 39.67 9.07 -4.33
N GLY A 618 40.41 9.21 -5.43
CA GLY A 618 41.58 10.06 -5.50
C GLY A 618 41.30 11.56 -5.30
N LYS A 619 40.08 12.01 -5.52
CA LYS A 619 39.68 13.42 -5.42
C LYS A 619 38.96 13.76 -4.11
N LEU A 620 38.36 12.80 -3.42
CA LEU A 620 37.52 13.03 -2.24
C LEU A 620 38.26 13.77 -1.13
N VAL A 621 39.48 13.33 -0.78
CA VAL A 621 40.26 13.94 0.28
C VAL A 621 40.55 15.42 -0.03
N THR A 622 40.97 15.72 -1.26
CA THR A 622 41.29 17.09 -1.68
C THR A 622 40.03 18.00 -1.64
N LYS A 623 38.88 17.45 -1.97
CA LYS A 623 37.61 18.22 -2.04
C LYS A 623 36.96 18.42 -0.68
N TYR A 624 36.86 17.37 0.13
CA TYR A 624 36.07 17.38 1.36
C TYR A 624 36.89 17.49 2.64
N SER A 625 38.24 17.37 2.58
CA SER A 625 39.07 17.60 3.76
C SER A 625 39.50 19.07 3.83
N LYS A 626 38.99 19.76 4.86
CA LYS A 626 39.34 21.17 5.12
C LYS A 626 39.99 21.28 6.50
N PRO A 627 41.05 22.08 6.67
CA PRO A 627 41.68 22.30 7.97
C PRO A 627 40.67 22.79 9.01
N GLY A 628 40.60 22.14 10.18
CA GLY A 628 39.73 22.53 11.28
C GLY A 628 38.27 22.07 11.16
N GLN A 629 37.91 21.34 10.10
CA GLN A 629 36.57 20.74 9.94
C GLN A 629 36.58 19.25 10.30
N SER A 630 35.40 18.76 10.67
CA SER A 630 35.17 17.31 10.87
C SER A 630 35.36 16.57 9.55
N TYR A 631 35.84 15.31 9.62
CA TYR A 631 35.86 14.40 8.47
C TYR A 631 34.47 13.84 8.12
N ALA A 632 33.41 14.42 8.66
CA ALA A 632 32.04 13.96 8.47
C ALA A 632 31.66 13.90 6.99
N GLU A 633 31.83 14.98 6.23
CA GLU A 633 31.54 15.03 4.80
C GLU A 633 32.41 14.07 3.98
N LEU A 634 33.67 13.90 4.36
CA LEU A 634 34.58 12.97 3.67
C LEU A 634 34.17 11.50 3.88
N ARG A 635 33.59 11.18 5.02
CA ARG A 635 33.13 9.81 5.32
C ARG A 635 31.81 9.49 4.63
N ALA A 636 30.87 10.44 4.60
CA ALA A 636 29.60 10.29 3.90
C ALA A 636 29.81 10.17 2.39
#